data_4ce394a410fe7c267653d4e21062d8a7
#
_entry.id   4ce394a410fe7c267653d4e21062d8a7
#
_cell.length_a   1.000
_cell.length_b   1.000
_cell.length_c   1.000
_cell.angle_alpha   90.00
_cell.angle_beta   90.00
_cell.angle_gamma   90.00
#
_symmetry.space_group_name_H-M   'P 1'
#
loop_
_entity.id
_entity.type
_entity.pdbx_description
1 polymer ?
#
loop_
_entity_poly.entity_id
_entity_poly.type
_entity_poly.pdbx_seq_one_letter_code
_entity_poly.pdbx_strand_id
1 'polypeptide(L)'
;MSSLALHRFAWRLARRMAARRPGTLLLAVLMVTLVLAPAFLVGLVALGARQNLPIERLAPEAVVFVARGTPGAEVAVLRDRIKTLPGVAEVTWIARDAAWSQLGKRAAVPPAELKTNPLPDVLVVRLGMGASVGELQQASAAIGKLDKVDGVQTDWGWYQRLERGLGVMKELALVGVILAAAMALLILIAAARLLSHAVPEDLRVLALLGAEPAFVRRPFALIGGLVTGLGAAMAASAAFAGLRLLDPIVQSAVQGYGLDWQPAWPEPWWLAAGWLVAVLIGAGSGSIALADHRS
;
A
#
# COMPACT_ATOMS: atom_id res chain seq x y z
N MET A 1 -38.95 -10.81 27.41
CA MET A 1 -37.69 -10.44 28.12
C MET A 1 -37.09 -9.26 27.38
N SER A 2 -36.60 -8.24 28.08
CA SER A 2 -36.01 -7.07 27.44
C SER A 2 -34.72 -7.44 26.70
N SER A 3 -34.46 -6.84 25.56
CA SER A 3 -33.26 -7.03 24.72
C SER A 3 -31.94 -6.92 25.53
N LEU A 4 -31.90 -6.05 26.52
CA LEU A 4 -30.78 -5.86 27.44
C LEU A 4 -30.50 -7.06 28.35
N ALA A 5 -31.55 -7.76 28.83
CA ALA A 5 -31.37 -8.96 29.66
C ALA A 5 -30.76 -10.12 28.84
N LEU A 6 -31.14 -10.24 27.57
CA LEU A 6 -30.62 -11.23 26.63
C LEU A 6 -29.14 -10.98 26.32
N HIS A 7 -28.73 -9.72 26.12
CA HIS A 7 -27.32 -9.38 25.89
C HIS A 7 -26.44 -9.65 27.12
N ARG A 8 -26.92 -9.32 28.30
CA ARG A 8 -26.20 -9.60 29.57
C ARG A 8 -26.02 -11.10 29.81
N PHE A 9 -26.99 -11.90 29.43
CA PHE A 9 -26.90 -13.34 29.55
C PHE A 9 -25.87 -13.92 28.56
N ALA A 10 -25.96 -13.53 27.28
CA ALA A 10 -24.99 -13.96 26.24
C ALA A 10 -23.54 -13.59 26.61
N TRP A 11 -23.32 -12.37 27.14
CA TRP A 11 -22.01 -11.91 27.60
C TRP A 11 -21.48 -12.74 28.79
N ARG A 12 -22.31 -13.01 29.79
CA ARG A 12 -21.92 -13.85 30.94
C ARG A 12 -21.54 -15.26 30.50
N LEU A 13 -22.30 -15.82 29.56
CA LEU A 13 -22.05 -17.15 29.05
C LEU A 13 -20.75 -17.16 28.21
N ALA A 14 -20.55 -16.22 27.32
CA ALA A 14 -19.32 -16.05 26.54
C ALA A 14 -18.09 -15.95 27.46
N ARG A 15 -18.17 -15.14 28.51
CA ARG A 15 -17.09 -15.02 29.51
C ARG A 15 -16.80 -16.32 30.23
N ARG A 16 -17.82 -17.11 30.62
CA ARG A 16 -17.64 -18.40 31.26
C ARG A 16 -17.00 -19.42 30.31
N MET A 17 -17.41 -19.45 29.04
CA MET A 17 -16.82 -20.29 28.03
C MET A 17 -15.35 -19.91 27.77
N ALA A 18 -15.05 -18.64 27.69
CA ALA A 18 -13.70 -18.12 27.55
C ALA A 18 -12.80 -18.51 28.73
N ALA A 19 -13.31 -18.39 29.95
CA ALA A 19 -12.58 -18.74 31.19
C ALA A 19 -12.30 -20.26 31.33
N ARG A 20 -13.12 -21.12 30.73
CA ARG A 20 -12.92 -22.58 30.81
C ARG A 20 -11.80 -23.09 29.89
N ARG A 21 -11.46 -22.38 28.81
CA ARG A 21 -10.42 -22.77 27.84
C ARG A 21 -9.57 -21.58 27.40
N PRO A 22 -8.84 -20.92 28.31
CA PRO A 22 -8.06 -19.72 27.98
C PRO A 22 -6.94 -20.02 26.99
N GLY A 23 -6.32 -21.20 27.05
CA GLY A 23 -5.25 -21.61 26.11
C GLY A 23 -5.72 -21.69 24.66
N THR A 24 -6.93 -22.21 24.40
CA THR A 24 -7.48 -22.30 23.06
C THR A 24 -7.78 -20.91 22.48
N LEU A 25 -8.32 -20.00 23.30
CA LEU A 25 -8.57 -18.64 22.89
C LEU A 25 -7.29 -17.85 22.64
N LEU A 26 -6.30 -18.00 23.51
CA LEU A 26 -4.98 -17.40 23.32
C LEU A 26 -4.34 -17.87 22.02
N LEU A 27 -4.38 -19.18 21.76
CA LEU A 27 -3.87 -19.75 20.51
C LEU A 27 -4.60 -19.16 19.29
N ALA A 28 -5.92 -19.05 19.35
CA ALA A 28 -6.70 -18.47 18.26
C ALA A 28 -6.35 -16.99 18.02
N VAL A 29 -6.19 -16.20 19.09
CA VAL A 29 -5.75 -14.80 19.00
C VAL A 29 -4.35 -14.71 18.39
N LEU A 30 -3.41 -15.54 18.86
CA LEU A 30 -2.04 -15.56 18.32
C LEU A 30 -2.01 -15.97 16.84
N MET A 31 -2.81 -16.95 16.44
CA MET A 31 -2.91 -17.35 15.03
C MET A 31 -3.47 -16.25 14.15
N VAL A 32 -4.54 -15.57 14.58
CA VAL A 32 -5.09 -14.41 13.87
C VAL A 32 -4.04 -13.30 13.77
N THR A 33 -3.33 -13.03 14.87
CA THR A 33 -2.22 -12.05 14.90
C THR A 33 -1.14 -12.40 13.89
N LEU A 34 -0.68 -13.65 13.89
CA LEU A 34 0.40 -14.12 13.00
C LEU A 34 0.04 -14.00 11.52
N VAL A 35 -1.22 -14.23 11.18
CA VAL A 35 -1.70 -14.14 9.80
C VAL A 35 -1.91 -12.69 9.35
N LEU A 36 -2.45 -11.84 10.24
CA LEU A 36 -2.74 -10.46 9.89
C LEU A 36 -1.53 -9.51 9.98
N ALA A 37 -0.56 -9.79 10.86
CA ALA A 37 0.57 -8.88 11.08
C ALA A 37 1.41 -8.63 9.82
N PRO A 38 1.78 -9.64 9.00
CA PRO A 38 2.50 -9.40 7.75
C PRO A 38 1.69 -8.56 6.76
N ALA A 39 0.38 -8.81 6.65
CA ALA A 39 -0.48 -8.04 5.76
C ALA A 39 -0.57 -6.56 6.17
N PHE A 40 -0.69 -6.28 7.47
CA PHE A 40 -0.63 -4.93 8.01
C PHE A 40 0.73 -4.28 7.75
N LEU A 41 1.83 -5.00 7.96
CA LEU A 41 3.19 -4.49 7.73
C LEU A 41 3.39 -4.10 6.26
N VAL A 42 3.00 -4.97 5.32
CA VAL A 42 3.06 -4.66 3.88
C VAL A 42 2.21 -3.43 3.55
N GLY A 43 1.02 -3.31 4.13
CA GLY A 43 0.16 -2.13 3.96
C GLY A 43 0.81 -0.84 4.46
N LEU A 44 1.48 -0.87 5.62
CA LEU A 44 2.20 0.28 6.18
C LEU A 44 3.41 0.69 5.32
N VAL A 45 4.19 -0.29 4.85
CA VAL A 45 5.31 -0.03 3.94
C VAL A 45 4.82 0.55 2.62
N ALA A 46 3.75 0.02 2.05
CA ALA A 46 3.16 0.53 0.82
C ALA A 46 2.62 1.97 0.99
N LEU A 47 2.01 2.27 2.14
CA LEU A 47 1.55 3.62 2.47
C LEU A 47 2.73 4.57 2.59
N GLY A 48 3.80 4.18 3.30
CA GLY A 48 5.04 4.94 3.42
C GLY A 48 5.68 5.20 2.06
N ALA A 49 5.76 4.20 1.21
CA ALA A 49 6.25 4.36 -0.14
C ALA A 49 5.44 5.40 -0.95
N ARG A 50 4.11 5.36 -0.85
CA ARG A 50 3.23 6.33 -1.53
C ARG A 50 3.42 7.77 -1.05
N GLN A 51 3.69 7.97 0.25
CA GLN A 51 3.82 9.31 0.83
C GLN A 51 5.23 9.90 0.65
N ASN A 52 6.26 9.06 0.65
CA ASN A 52 7.65 9.51 0.65
C ASN A 52 8.33 9.43 -0.72
N LEU A 53 7.86 8.56 -1.61
CA LEU A 53 8.36 8.57 -2.97
C LEU A 53 7.77 9.79 -3.68
N PRO A 54 8.62 10.76 -4.09
CA PRO A 54 8.16 11.85 -4.94
C PRO A 54 7.83 11.26 -6.31
N ILE A 55 6.60 10.76 -6.43
CA ILE A 55 6.10 10.13 -7.67
C ILE A 55 6.28 11.12 -8.84
N GLU A 56 6.19 12.41 -8.54
CA GLU A 56 6.48 13.48 -9.51
C GLU A 56 7.92 13.44 -10.05
N ARG A 57 8.90 13.00 -9.25
CA ARG A 57 10.29 12.81 -9.70
C ARG A 57 10.52 11.49 -10.44
N LEU A 58 9.59 10.56 -10.32
CA LEU A 58 9.59 9.29 -11.06
C LEU A 58 8.80 9.40 -12.38
N ALA A 59 8.21 10.57 -12.66
CA ALA A 59 7.56 10.82 -13.94
C ALA A 59 8.59 10.65 -15.08
N PRO A 60 8.21 10.00 -16.17
CA PRO A 60 9.12 9.81 -17.28
C PRO A 60 9.55 11.16 -17.84
N GLU A 61 10.86 11.35 -17.96
CA GLU A 61 11.45 12.57 -18.51
C GLU A 61 12.03 12.28 -19.90
N ALA A 62 11.79 13.21 -20.82
CA ALA A 62 12.43 13.26 -22.12
C ALA A 62 13.39 14.44 -22.14
N VAL A 63 14.64 14.18 -22.45
CA VAL A 63 15.66 15.21 -22.62
C VAL A 63 15.72 15.57 -24.09
N VAL A 64 15.32 16.80 -24.43
CA VAL A 64 15.26 17.32 -25.79
C VAL A 64 16.47 18.23 -26.01
N PHE A 65 17.35 17.85 -26.92
CA PHE A 65 18.49 18.64 -27.31
C PHE A 65 18.09 19.63 -28.40
N VAL A 66 18.32 20.90 -28.17
CA VAL A 66 18.02 21.96 -29.13
C VAL A 66 19.21 22.14 -30.10
N ALA A 67 18.93 22.36 -31.37
CA ALA A 67 19.96 22.57 -32.38
C ALA A 67 20.90 23.71 -31.98
N ARG A 68 22.20 23.48 -32.16
CA ARG A 68 23.22 24.48 -31.79
C ARG A 68 23.03 25.79 -32.50
N GLY A 69 23.23 26.91 -31.81
CA GLY A 69 23.11 28.24 -32.39
C GLY A 69 21.67 28.77 -32.44
N THR A 70 20.70 28.04 -31.93
CA THR A 70 19.31 28.54 -31.86
C THR A 70 19.24 29.72 -30.88
N PRO A 71 18.70 30.88 -31.27
CA PRO A 71 18.53 32.06 -30.40
C PRO A 71 17.59 31.73 -29.24
N GLY A 72 17.85 32.24 -28.05
CA GLY A 72 17.06 31.96 -26.83
C GLY A 72 15.56 32.30 -26.97
N ALA A 73 15.21 33.33 -27.77
CA ALA A 73 13.82 33.64 -28.09
C ALA A 73 13.11 32.48 -28.81
N GLU A 74 13.80 31.81 -29.72
CA GLU A 74 13.25 30.66 -30.45
C GLU A 74 13.19 29.41 -29.60
N VAL A 75 14.13 29.23 -28.66
CA VAL A 75 14.08 28.16 -27.65
C VAL A 75 12.85 28.32 -26.76
N ALA A 76 12.51 29.58 -26.38
CA ALA A 76 11.31 29.85 -25.61
C ALA A 76 10.02 29.49 -26.37
N VAL A 77 9.96 29.84 -27.67
CA VAL A 77 8.82 29.45 -28.53
C VAL A 77 8.71 27.94 -28.66
N LEU A 78 9.84 27.24 -28.86
CA LEU A 78 9.88 25.79 -28.93
C LEU A 78 9.38 25.15 -27.61
N ARG A 79 9.84 25.67 -26.48
CA ARG A 79 9.39 25.24 -25.15
C ARG A 79 7.87 25.36 -25.01
N ASP A 80 7.31 26.51 -25.36
CA ASP A 80 5.89 26.78 -25.23
C ASP A 80 5.07 25.91 -26.20
N ARG A 81 5.59 25.64 -27.40
CA ARG A 81 4.98 24.67 -28.33
C ARG A 81 4.99 23.22 -27.78
N ILE A 82 6.09 22.77 -27.18
CA ILE A 82 6.17 21.44 -26.57
C ILE A 82 5.19 21.33 -25.40
N LYS A 83 5.02 22.40 -24.62
CA LYS A 83 4.10 22.44 -23.47
C LYS A 83 2.64 22.25 -23.86
N THR A 84 2.26 22.57 -25.10
CA THR A 84 0.90 22.38 -25.63
C THR A 84 0.63 20.97 -26.15
N LEU A 85 1.65 20.11 -26.23
CA LEU A 85 1.48 18.74 -26.73
C LEU A 85 0.75 17.86 -25.71
N PRO A 86 -0.11 16.95 -26.15
CA PRO A 86 -0.80 16.02 -25.26
C PRO A 86 0.21 15.12 -24.54
N GLY A 87 -0.02 14.88 -23.25
CA GLY A 87 0.85 14.06 -22.43
C GLY A 87 2.05 14.79 -21.81
N VAL A 88 2.27 16.08 -22.11
CA VAL A 88 3.32 16.90 -21.49
C VAL A 88 2.76 17.57 -20.23
N ALA A 89 3.40 17.34 -19.09
CA ALA A 89 3.04 17.96 -17.81
C ALA A 89 3.83 19.26 -17.56
N GLU A 90 5.13 19.22 -17.80
CA GLU A 90 6.02 20.35 -17.54
C GLU A 90 7.18 20.35 -18.52
N VAL A 91 7.68 21.55 -18.87
CA VAL A 91 8.87 21.73 -19.70
C VAL A 91 9.79 22.72 -19.01
N THR A 92 10.96 22.23 -18.62
CA THR A 92 12.00 23.05 -17.98
C THR A 92 13.12 23.32 -18.97
N TRP A 93 13.45 24.57 -19.20
CA TRP A 93 14.59 24.95 -20.04
C TRP A 93 15.85 25.08 -19.20
N ILE A 94 16.89 24.32 -19.57
CA ILE A 94 18.24 24.42 -19.01
C ILE A 94 19.13 25.06 -20.09
N ALA A 95 19.44 26.33 -19.89
CA ALA A 95 20.33 27.06 -20.80
C ALA A 95 21.74 26.43 -20.76
N ARG A 96 22.41 26.34 -21.90
CA ARG A 96 23.76 25.79 -22.08
C ARG A 96 24.79 26.35 -21.07
N ASP A 97 24.71 27.65 -20.74
CA ASP A 97 25.65 28.29 -19.82
C ASP A 97 25.38 27.87 -18.35
N ALA A 98 24.11 27.68 -17.99
CA ALA A 98 23.73 27.15 -16.70
C ALA A 98 24.16 25.66 -16.53
N ALA A 99 23.94 24.84 -17.57
CA ALA A 99 24.39 23.46 -17.61
C ALA A 99 25.93 23.37 -17.50
N TRP A 100 26.64 24.22 -18.19
CA TRP A 100 28.09 24.32 -18.15
C TRP A 100 28.62 24.67 -16.75
N SER A 101 28.01 25.66 -16.11
CA SER A 101 28.38 26.06 -14.74
C SER A 101 28.13 24.95 -13.72
N GLN A 102 27.07 24.18 -13.87
CA GLN A 102 26.75 23.04 -13.01
C GLN A 102 27.72 21.87 -13.23
N LEU A 103 28.09 21.58 -14.49
CA LEU A 103 29.05 20.56 -14.83
C LEU A 103 30.41 20.87 -14.20
N GLY A 104 30.86 22.12 -14.27
CA GLY A 104 32.11 22.55 -13.67
C GLY A 104 32.17 22.42 -12.16
N LYS A 105 31.02 22.51 -11.47
CA LYS A 105 30.92 22.28 -10.02
C LYS A 105 30.95 20.78 -9.63
N ARG A 106 30.55 19.89 -10.53
CA ARG A 106 30.45 18.44 -10.28
C ARG A 106 31.63 17.65 -10.84
N ALA A 107 32.22 18.11 -11.94
CA ALA A 107 33.34 17.45 -12.57
C ALA A 107 34.66 17.96 -11.92
N ALA A 108 35.59 17.05 -11.72
CA ALA A 108 36.96 17.39 -11.24
C ALA A 108 37.76 18.16 -12.29
N VAL A 109 37.23 18.42 -13.47
CA VAL A 109 37.88 19.17 -14.55
C VAL A 109 37.39 20.62 -14.51
N PRO A 110 38.25 21.61 -14.31
CA PRO A 110 37.85 23.00 -14.31
C PRO A 110 37.32 23.41 -15.67
N PRO A 111 36.14 24.09 -15.77
CA PRO A 111 35.59 24.59 -17.04
C PRO A 111 36.53 25.51 -17.80
N ALA A 112 37.54 26.06 -17.13
CA ALA A 112 38.55 26.96 -17.70
C ALA A 112 39.49 26.30 -18.73
N GLU A 113 39.59 24.96 -18.75
CA GLU A 113 40.45 24.26 -19.72
C GLU A 113 39.76 24.09 -21.09
N LEU A 114 38.43 24.23 -21.14
CA LEU A 114 37.69 24.17 -22.38
C LEU A 114 37.37 25.57 -22.89
N LYS A 115 37.99 25.95 -23.99
CA LYS A 115 37.91 27.32 -24.59
C LYS A 115 36.49 27.71 -25.05
N THR A 116 35.60 26.76 -25.26
CA THR A 116 34.24 26.98 -25.75
C THR A 116 33.27 25.99 -25.09
N ASN A 117 32.07 26.46 -24.73
CA ASN A 117 31.02 25.61 -24.22
C ASN A 117 30.47 24.70 -25.33
N PRO A 118 30.69 23.36 -25.26
CA PRO A 118 30.24 22.43 -26.29
C PRO A 118 28.75 22.01 -26.10
N LEU A 119 28.12 22.39 -24.98
CA LEU A 119 26.77 21.95 -24.63
C LEU A 119 25.72 22.67 -25.45
N PRO A 120 24.67 21.98 -25.93
CA PRO A 120 23.48 22.62 -26.47
C PRO A 120 22.55 23.11 -25.34
N ASP A 121 21.58 23.94 -25.72
CA ASP A 121 20.43 24.18 -24.85
C ASP A 121 19.58 22.90 -24.74
N VAL A 122 19.03 22.64 -23.54
CA VAL A 122 18.29 21.42 -23.25
C VAL A 122 16.92 21.78 -22.69
N LEU A 123 15.88 21.13 -23.22
CA LEU A 123 14.54 21.17 -22.66
C LEU A 123 14.26 19.83 -22.00
N VAL A 124 14.09 19.84 -20.68
CA VAL A 124 13.67 18.65 -19.92
C VAL A 124 12.15 18.66 -19.92
N VAL A 125 11.57 17.70 -20.63
CA VAL A 125 10.13 17.52 -20.78
C VAL A 125 9.68 16.43 -19.82
N ARG A 126 8.94 16.82 -18.81
CA ARG A 126 8.29 15.88 -17.88
C ARG A 126 6.94 15.50 -18.45
N LEU A 127 6.71 14.21 -18.58
CA LEU A 127 5.49 13.67 -19.13
C LEU A 127 4.50 13.35 -18.00
N GLY A 128 3.20 13.38 -18.32
CA GLY A 128 2.14 13.19 -17.33
C GLY A 128 2.17 11.81 -16.70
N MET A 129 1.91 11.76 -15.39
CA MET A 129 1.77 10.48 -14.69
C MET A 129 0.52 9.74 -15.16
N GLY A 130 0.65 8.44 -15.40
CA GLY A 130 -0.46 7.59 -15.85
C GLY A 130 -0.62 7.50 -17.37
N ALA A 131 0.21 8.21 -18.14
CA ALA A 131 0.29 7.99 -19.59
C ALA A 131 0.88 6.61 -19.86
N SER A 132 0.27 5.87 -20.79
CA SER A 132 0.81 4.59 -21.25
C SER A 132 2.16 4.80 -21.94
N VAL A 133 3.01 3.77 -21.93
CA VAL A 133 4.31 3.84 -22.64
C VAL A 133 4.14 4.20 -24.10
N GLY A 134 3.04 3.76 -24.75
CA GLY A 134 2.72 4.11 -26.13
C GLY A 134 2.46 5.61 -26.31
N GLU A 135 1.70 6.25 -25.40
CA GLU A 135 1.44 7.70 -25.44
C GLU A 135 2.73 8.50 -25.23
N LEU A 136 3.59 8.03 -24.31
CA LEU A 136 4.88 8.65 -24.05
C LEU A 136 5.82 8.55 -25.27
N GLN A 137 5.84 7.39 -25.96
CA GLN A 137 6.60 7.20 -27.19
C GLN A 137 6.07 8.09 -28.32
N GLN A 138 4.74 8.22 -28.44
CA GLN A 138 4.14 9.11 -29.44
C GLN A 138 4.48 10.58 -29.17
N ALA A 139 4.42 11.02 -27.90
CA ALA A 139 4.80 12.38 -27.51
C ALA A 139 6.27 12.66 -27.83
N SER A 140 7.19 11.75 -27.47
CA SER A 140 8.62 11.91 -27.77
C SER A 140 8.91 11.91 -29.28
N ALA A 141 8.22 11.08 -30.05
CA ALA A 141 8.33 11.06 -31.52
C ALA A 141 7.77 12.34 -32.14
N ALA A 142 6.69 12.91 -31.61
CA ALA A 142 6.13 14.20 -32.03
C ALA A 142 7.10 15.34 -31.75
N ILE A 143 7.73 15.37 -30.57
CA ILE A 143 8.75 16.35 -30.19
C ILE A 143 9.96 16.25 -31.13
N GLY A 144 10.44 15.03 -31.43
CA GLY A 144 11.59 14.83 -32.33
C GLY A 144 11.38 15.29 -33.76
N LYS A 145 10.13 15.51 -34.19
CA LYS A 145 9.80 16.06 -35.55
C LYS A 145 9.70 17.60 -35.58
N LEU A 146 9.86 18.27 -34.45
CA LEU A 146 9.81 19.71 -34.40
C LEU A 146 11.11 20.32 -34.98
N ASP A 147 10.97 21.43 -35.68
CA ASP A 147 12.12 22.21 -36.16
C ASP A 147 13.01 22.61 -34.98
N LYS A 148 14.33 22.58 -35.20
CA LYS A 148 15.36 22.94 -34.23
C LYS A 148 15.51 21.97 -33.05
N VAL A 149 14.93 20.78 -33.11
CA VAL A 149 15.23 19.65 -32.24
C VAL A 149 16.30 18.81 -32.91
N ASP A 150 17.47 18.68 -32.25
CA ASP A 150 18.60 17.88 -32.74
C ASP A 150 18.44 16.41 -32.33
N GLY A 151 17.80 16.18 -31.19
CA GLY A 151 17.52 14.81 -30.71
C GLY A 151 16.65 14.80 -29.45
N VAL A 152 16.01 13.66 -29.23
CA VAL A 152 15.24 13.39 -28.02
C VAL A 152 15.77 12.14 -27.37
N GLN A 153 16.29 12.27 -26.16
CA GLN A 153 16.77 11.14 -25.37
C GLN A 153 15.75 10.81 -24.28
N THR A 154 15.40 9.55 -24.20
CA THR A 154 14.40 9.05 -23.25
C THR A 154 14.89 7.74 -22.64
N ASP A 155 14.75 7.57 -21.33
CA ASP A 155 15.09 6.30 -20.68
C ASP A 155 13.84 5.45 -20.39
N TRP A 156 13.17 5.06 -21.48
CA TRP A 156 11.98 4.21 -21.41
C TRP A 156 12.24 2.84 -20.79
N GLY A 157 13.42 2.31 -20.99
CA GLY A 157 13.75 0.96 -20.51
C GLY A 157 13.77 0.88 -18.99
N TRP A 158 14.23 1.92 -18.33
CA TRP A 158 14.19 2.03 -16.87
C TRP A 158 12.76 2.19 -16.38
N TYR A 159 11.99 3.12 -16.97
CA TYR A 159 10.61 3.37 -16.58
C TYR A 159 9.72 2.13 -16.72
N GLN A 160 9.82 1.41 -17.84
CA GLN A 160 9.08 0.16 -18.06
C GLN A 160 9.43 -0.93 -17.03
N ARG A 161 10.71 -1.03 -16.65
CA ARG A 161 11.13 -1.98 -15.61
C ARG A 161 10.55 -1.61 -14.25
N LEU A 162 10.57 -0.33 -13.92
CA LEU A 162 10.00 0.19 -12.68
C LEU A 162 8.48 -0.03 -12.63
N GLU A 163 7.75 0.35 -13.68
CA GLU A 163 6.29 0.19 -13.77
C GLU A 163 5.88 -1.29 -13.64
N ARG A 164 6.56 -2.17 -14.37
CA ARG A 164 6.33 -3.62 -14.27
C ARG A 164 6.63 -4.15 -12.87
N GLY A 165 7.74 -3.73 -12.27
CA GLY A 165 8.10 -4.11 -10.90
C GLY A 165 7.06 -3.68 -9.88
N LEU A 166 6.60 -2.44 -9.94
CA LEU A 166 5.54 -1.91 -9.09
C LEU A 166 4.19 -2.62 -9.32
N GLY A 167 3.87 -2.95 -10.57
CA GLY A 167 2.68 -3.73 -10.93
C GLY A 167 2.70 -5.12 -10.28
N VAL A 168 3.79 -5.87 -10.45
CA VAL A 168 3.96 -7.19 -9.84
C VAL A 168 3.90 -7.11 -8.31
N MET A 169 4.54 -6.13 -7.70
CA MET A 169 4.47 -5.94 -6.24
C MET A 169 3.04 -5.67 -5.76
N LYS A 170 2.28 -4.86 -6.50
CA LYS A 170 0.87 -4.59 -6.19
C LYS A 170 0.02 -5.86 -6.27
N GLU A 171 0.20 -6.67 -7.30
CA GLU A 171 -0.52 -7.94 -7.47
C GLU A 171 -0.17 -8.95 -6.37
N LEU A 172 1.12 -9.11 -6.07
CA LEU A 172 1.58 -9.96 -4.97
C LEU A 172 1.03 -9.52 -3.62
N ALA A 173 1.02 -8.20 -3.36
CA ALA A 173 0.44 -7.66 -2.13
C ALA A 173 -1.07 -7.95 -2.05
N LEU A 174 -1.81 -7.79 -3.15
CA LEU A 174 -3.24 -8.10 -3.20
C LEU A 174 -3.50 -9.59 -2.92
N VAL A 175 -2.77 -10.48 -3.59
CA VAL A 175 -2.86 -11.93 -3.37
C VAL A 175 -2.52 -12.27 -1.92
N GLY A 176 -1.47 -11.67 -1.37
CA GLY A 176 -1.07 -11.84 0.03
C GLY A 176 -2.18 -11.45 1.02
N VAL A 177 -2.84 -10.31 0.79
CA VAL A 177 -3.97 -9.85 1.61
C VAL A 177 -5.17 -10.80 1.51
N ILE A 178 -5.51 -11.28 0.30
CA ILE A 178 -6.60 -12.23 0.09
C ILE A 178 -6.31 -13.56 0.81
N LEU A 179 -5.09 -14.08 0.67
CA LEU A 179 -4.67 -15.31 1.36
C LEU A 179 -4.69 -15.14 2.88
N ALA A 180 -4.20 -14.02 3.39
CA ALA A 180 -4.24 -13.72 4.83
C ALA A 180 -5.70 -13.66 5.34
N ALA A 181 -6.60 -13.02 4.60
CA ALA A 181 -8.01 -12.96 4.96
C ALA A 181 -8.67 -14.36 4.95
N ALA A 182 -8.38 -15.17 3.93
CA ALA A 182 -8.89 -16.53 3.83
C ALA A 182 -8.37 -17.42 4.97
N MET A 183 -7.08 -17.34 5.29
CA MET A 183 -6.49 -18.07 6.41
C MET A 183 -7.06 -17.62 7.76
N ALA A 184 -7.24 -16.31 7.97
CA ALA A 184 -7.87 -15.80 9.17
C ALA A 184 -9.30 -16.34 9.32
N LEU A 185 -10.08 -16.37 8.23
CA LEU A 185 -11.42 -16.94 8.23
C LEU A 185 -11.41 -18.44 8.58
N LEU A 186 -10.50 -19.23 7.99
CA LEU A 186 -10.35 -20.67 8.30
C LEU A 186 -9.99 -20.91 9.76
N ILE A 187 -9.06 -20.12 10.31
CA ILE A 187 -8.67 -20.20 11.73
C ILE A 187 -9.87 -19.90 12.63
N LEU A 188 -10.67 -18.91 12.28
CA LEU A 188 -11.86 -18.53 13.02
C LEU A 188 -12.92 -19.63 13.00
N ILE A 189 -13.16 -20.25 11.85
CA ILE A 189 -14.09 -21.38 11.71
C ILE A 189 -13.58 -22.58 12.55
N ALA A 190 -12.29 -22.89 12.48
CA ALA A 190 -11.68 -23.96 13.26
C ALA A 190 -11.77 -23.70 14.78
N ALA A 191 -11.46 -22.48 15.22
CA ALA A 191 -11.58 -22.08 16.62
C ALA A 191 -13.04 -22.13 17.11
N ALA A 192 -13.98 -21.68 16.28
CA ALA A 192 -15.40 -21.75 16.60
C ALA A 192 -15.90 -23.21 16.70
N ARG A 193 -15.44 -24.11 15.81
CA ARG A 193 -15.75 -25.56 15.90
C ARG A 193 -15.16 -26.20 17.17
N LEU A 194 -13.91 -25.90 17.51
CA LEU A 194 -13.30 -26.39 18.78
C LEU A 194 -14.06 -25.92 20.03
N LEU A 195 -14.58 -24.68 19.99
CA LEU A 195 -15.39 -24.14 21.08
C LEU A 195 -16.82 -24.73 21.09
N SER A 196 -17.38 -25.11 19.94
CA SER A 196 -18.72 -25.68 19.83
C SER A 196 -18.81 -27.11 20.39
N HIS A 197 -17.71 -27.90 20.33
CA HIS A 197 -17.64 -29.21 20.99
C HIS A 197 -17.71 -29.13 22.52
N ALA A 198 -17.57 -27.95 23.10
CA ALA A 198 -17.70 -27.69 24.53
C ALA A 198 -18.97 -26.91 24.84
N VAL A 199 -20.04 -27.10 24.03
CA VAL A 199 -21.34 -26.44 24.29
C VAL A 199 -21.78 -26.81 25.69
N PRO A 200 -21.98 -25.85 26.59
CA PRO A 200 -22.52 -26.14 27.94
C PRO A 200 -23.85 -26.85 27.80
N GLU A 201 -24.08 -27.87 28.63
CA GLU A 201 -25.36 -28.60 28.69
C GLU A 201 -26.55 -27.66 28.77
N ASP A 202 -26.39 -26.51 29.44
CA ASP A 202 -27.37 -25.45 29.55
C ASP A 202 -27.88 -24.94 28.20
N LEU A 203 -27.00 -24.83 27.16
CA LEU A 203 -27.42 -24.40 25.81
C LEU A 203 -28.15 -25.50 25.06
N ARG A 204 -27.79 -26.77 25.31
CA ARG A 204 -28.45 -27.92 24.70
C ARG A 204 -29.86 -28.07 25.25
N VAL A 205 -30.03 -27.86 26.55
CA VAL A 205 -31.34 -27.85 27.21
C VAL A 205 -32.19 -26.70 26.72
N LEU A 206 -31.62 -25.51 26.58
CA LEU A 206 -32.32 -24.34 26.02
C LEU A 206 -32.78 -24.58 24.59
N ALA A 207 -31.95 -25.20 23.75
CA ALA A 207 -32.33 -25.58 22.38
C ALA A 207 -33.47 -26.57 22.33
N LEU A 208 -33.48 -27.57 23.23
CA LEU A 208 -34.55 -28.55 23.38
C LEU A 208 -35.85 -27.91 23.88
N LEU A 209 -35.76 -26.86 24.67
CA LEU A 209 -36.91 -26.06 25.16
C LEU A 209 -37.43 -25.06 24.13
N GLY A 210 -36.94 -25.08 22.88
CA GLY A 210 -37.43 -24.24 21.80
C GLY A 210 -36.82 -22.84 21.77
N ALA A 211 -35.66 -22.62 22.37
CA ALA A 211 -34.97 -21.35 22.26
C ALA A 211 -34.64 -21.00 20.81
N GLU A 212 -34.85 -19.76 20.43
CA GLU A 212 -34.58 -19.25 19.08
C GLU A 212 -33.11 -19.45 18.70
N PRO A 213 -32.81 -19.99 17.48
CA PRO A 213 -31.45 -20.24 17.02
C PRO A 213 -30.50 -19.05 17.11
N ALA A 214 -31.03 -17.84 16.87
CA ALA A 214 -30.29 -16.61 17.00
C ALA A 214 -29.78 -16.37 18.44
N PHE A 215 -30.51 -16.82 19.44
CA PHE A 215 -30.12 -16.72 20.85
C PHE A 215 -28.92 -17.61 21.18
N VAL A 216 -28.94 -18.85 20.69
CA VAL A 216 -27.85 -19.83 20.91
C VAL A 216 -26.55 -19.40 20.22
N ARG A 217 -26.63 -18.69 19.09
CA ARG A 217 -25.45 -18.25 18.32
C ARG A 217 -24.76 -17.01 18.92
N ARG A 218 -25.47 -16.14 19.63
CA ARG A 218 -24.95 -14.87 20.17
C ARG A 218 -23.64 -15.00 21.00
N PRO A 219 -23.50 -15.95 21.94
CA PRO A 219 -22.25 -16.11 22.68
C PRO A 219 -21.04 -16.42 21.81
N PHE A 220 -21.25 -17.23 20.76
CA PHE A 220 -20.16 -17.60 19.83
C PHE A 220 -19.78 -16.43 18.92
N ALA A 221 -20.75 -15.64 18.47
CA ALA A 221 -20.49 -14.40 17.75
C ALA A 221 -19.66 -13.41 18.60
N LEU A 222 -19.98 -13.27 19.88
CA LEU A 222 -19.22 -12.43 20.81
C LEU A 222 -17.78 -12.93 21.00
N ILE A 223 -17.56 -14.23 21.15
CA ILE A 223 -16.23 -14.81 21.28
C ILE A 223 -15.45 -14.66 19.98
N GLY A 224 -16.07 -14.92 18.82
CA GLY A 224 -15.45 -14.73 17.51
C GLY A 224 -15.02 -13.28 17.28
N GLY A 225 -15.91 -12.31 17.56
CA GLY A 225 -15.59 -10.90 17.48
C GLY A 225 -14.47 -10.45 18.44
N LEU A 226 -14.44 -11.01 19.65
CA LEU A 226 -13.41 -10.70 20.65
C LEU A 226 -12.04 -11.25 20.22
N VAL A 227 -12.00 -12.48 19.74
CA VAL A 227 -10.74 -13.13 19.26
C VAL A 227 -10.16 -12.37 18.08
N THR A 228 -11.00 -12.02 17.10
CA THR A 228 -10.53 -11.26 15.94
C THR A 228 -10.19 -9.81 16.28
N GLY A 229 -10.96 -9.17 17.15
CA GLY A 229 -10.68 -7.79 17.58
C GLY A 229 -9.36 -7.70 18.32
N LEU A 230 -9.09 -8.63 19.27
CA LEU A 230 -7.81 -8.70 19.96
C LEU A 230 -6.67 -9.10 19.01
N GLY A 231 -6.89 -10.09 18.15
CA GLY A 231 -5.89 -10.53 17.16
C GLY A 231 -5.52 -9.42 16.18
N ALA A 232 -6.50 -8.67 15.68
CA ALA A 232 -6.25 -7.53 14.79
C ALA A 232 -5.51 -6.37 15.50
N ALA A 233 -5.86 -6.08 16.76
CA ALA A 233 -5.15 -5.05 17.54
C ALA A 233 -3.70 -5.47 17.81
N MET A 234 -3.45 -6.74 18.17
CA MET A 234 -2.09 -7.26 18.33
C MET A 234 -1.33 -7.29 17.00
N ALA A 235 -1.98 -7.66 15.90
CA ALA A 235 -1.38 -7.66 14.57
C ALA A 235 -0.96 -6.25 14.13
N ALA A 236 -1.81 -5.25 14.35
CA ALA A 236 -1.47 -3.86 14.09
C ALA A 236 -0.27 -3.42 14.95
N SER A 237 -0.28 -3.73 16.25
CA SER A 237 0.83 -3.42 17.16
C SER A 237 2.14 -4.09 16.73
N ALA A 238 2.09 -5.37 16.33
CA ALA A 238 3.25 -6.11 15.84
C ALA A 238 3.77 -5.54 14.51
N ALA A 239 2.86 -5.15 13.60
CA ALA A 239 3.24 -4.50 12.35
C ALA A 239 3.90 -3.13 12.56
N PHE A 240 3.39 -2.32 13.49
CA PHE A 240 4.03 -1.07 13.89
C PHE A 240 5.42 -1.27 14.49
N ALA A 241 5.57 -2.26 15.38
CA ALA A 241 6.88 -2.62 15.93
C ALA A 241 7.83 -3.10 14.82
N GLY A 242 7.36 -3.96 13.91
CA GLY A 242 8.11 -4.43 12.74
C GLY A 242 8.55 -3.29 11.84
N LEU A 243 7.67 -2.31 11.56
CA LEU A 243 8.00 -1.14 10.76
C LEU A 243 9.12 -0.33 11.42
N ARG A 244 9.09 -0.13 12.73
CA ARG A 244 10.15 0.55 13.48
C ARG A 244 11.51 -0.16 13.41
N LEU A 245 11.49 -1.49 13.42
CA LEU A 245 12.72 -2.28 13.27
C LEU A 245 13.28 -2.23 11.83
N LEU A 246 12.39 -2.15 10.83
CA LEU A 246 12.79 -2.06 9.42
C LEU A 246 13.19 -0.64 9.00
N ASP A 247 12.77 0.38 9.73
CA ASP A 247 12.98 1.79 9.41
C ASP A 247 14.45 2.13 9.07
N PRO A 248 15.47 1.77 9.88
CA PRO A 248 16.85 2.06 9.56
C PRO A 248 17.35 1.32 8.29
N ILE A 249 16.82 0.12 8.04
CA ILE A 249 17.21 -0.69 6.87
C ILE A 249 16.64 -0.03 5.61
N VAL A 250 15.38 0.33 5.64
CA VAL A 250 14.70 1.00 4.51
C VAL A 250 15.35 2.36 4.25
N GLN A 251 15.60 3.13 5.30
CA GLN A 251 16.25 4.45 5.19
C GLN A 251 17.63 4.36 4.56
N SER A 252 18.48 3.40 4.99
CA SER A 252 19.82 3.22 4.41
C SER A 252 19.76 2.82 2.92
N ALA A 253 18.81 1.98 2.54
CA ALA A 253 18.61 1.57 1.16
C ALA A 253 18.16 2.75 0.27
N VAL A 254 17.26 3.61 0.78
CA VAL A 254 16.66 4.71 0.03
C VAL A 254 17.57 5.93 -0.04
N GLN A 255 18.37 6.17 0.98
CA GLN A 255 19.38 7.26 1.01
C GLN A 255 20.40 7.15 -0.13
N GLY A 256 20.75 5.92 -0.53
CA GLY A 256 21.63 5.70 -1.70
C GLY A 256 21.07 6.26 -3.01
N TYR A 257 19.76 6.50 -3.07
CA TYR A 257 19.07 7.13 -4.22
C TYR A 257 18.73 8.61 -3.99
N GLY A 258 19.21 9.22 -2.90
CA GLY A 258 18.94 10.62 -2.55
C GLY A 258 17.48 10.86 -2.13
N LEU A 259 16.80 9.82 -1.64
CA LEU A 259 15.43 9.89 -1.16
C LEU A 259 15.40 9.80 0.37
N ASP A 260 14.50 10.57 0.99
CA ASP A 260 14.26 10.50 2.42
C ASP A 260 13.06 9.58 2.68
N TRP A 261 13.23 8.64 3.61
CA TRP A 261 12.16 7.76 4.05
C TRP A 261 11.65 8.21 5.43
N GLN A 262 10.35 8.33 5.55
CA GLN A 262 9.67 8.50 6.82
C GLN A 262 8.54 7.48 6.94
N PRO A 263 8.43 6.76 8.08
CA PRO A 263 7.34 5.81 8.25
C PRO A 263 5.99 6.55 8.20
N ALA A 264 5.14 6.11 7.30
CA ALA A 264 3.79 6.68 7.18
C ALA A 264 2.86 6.08 8.23
N TRP A 265 2.07 6.95 8.84
CA TRP A 265 1.07 6.55 9.81
C TRP A 265 -0.31 6.63 9.15
N PRO A 266 -1.09 5.54 9.17
CA PRO A 266 -2.46 5.62 8.68
C PRO A 266 -3.29 6.49 9.62
N GLU A 267 -4.24 7.21 9.07
CA GLU A 267 -5.17 7.99 9.88
C GLU A 267 -5.95 7.08 10.84
N PRO A 268 -6.20 7.52 12.08
CA PRO A 268 -6.81 6.68 13.12
C PRO A 268 -8.15 6.05 12.72
N TRP A 269 -8.93 6.73 11.88
CA TRP A 269 -10.22 6.23 11.43
C TRP A 269 -10.11 5.00 10.49
N TRP A 270 -9.03 4.90 9.68
CA TRP A 270 -8.75 3.71 8.87
C TRP A 270 -8.43 2.49 9.74
N LEU A 271 -7.67 2.70 10.83
CA LEU A 271 -7.39 1.65 11.80
C LEU A 271 -8.66 1.21 12.51
N ALA A 272 -9.50 2.16 12.93
CA ALA A 272 -10.78 1.87 13.56
C ALA A 272 -11.75 1.13 12.62
N ALA A 273 -11.84 1.56 11.36
CA ALA A 273 -12.67 0.90 10.36
C ALA A 273 -12.19 -0.54 10.07
N GLY A 274 -10.88 -0.74 9.88
CA GLY A 274 -10.29 -2.07 9.68
C GLY A 274 -10.50 -2.99 10.88
N TRP A 275 -10.33 -2.46 12.08
CA TRP A 275 -10.58 -3.19 13.32
C TRP A 275 -12.07 -3.58 13.44
N LEU A 276 -13.00 -2.67 13.15
CA LEU A 276 -14.43 -2.94 13.16
C LEU A 276 -14.80 -4.06 12.17
N VAL A 277 -14.26 -4.01 10.95
CA VAL A 277 -14.46 -5.04 9.93
C VAL A 277 -13.95 -6.40 10.44
N ALA A 278 -12.78 -6.46 11.07
CA ALA A 278 -12.25 -7.68 11.65
C ALA A 278 -13.19 -8.25 12.73
N VAL A 279 -13.70 -7.41 13.62
CA VAL A 279 -14.66 -7.80 14.66
C VAL A 279 -15.95 -8.35 14.05
N LEU A 280 -16.49 -7.70 13.00
CA LEU A 280 -17.72 -8.13 12.33
C LEU A 280 -17.53 -9.48 11.61
N ILE A 281 -16.41 -9.68 10.93
CA ILE A 281 -16.05 -10.96 10.30
C ILE A 281 -15.97 -12.07 11.36
N GLY A 282 -15.31 -11.80 12.48
CA GLY A 282 -15.21 -12.74 13.59
C GLY A 282 -16.55 -13.08 14.23
N ALA A 283 -17.41 -12.10 14.41
CA ALA A 283 -18.76 -12.32 14.91
C ALA A 283 -19.61 -13.16 13.93
N GLY A 284 -19.48 -12.89 12.63
CA GLY A 284 -20.14 -13.65 11.56
C GLY A 284 -19.69 -15.12 11.53
N SER A 285 -18.39 -15.38 11.55
CA SER A 285 -17.83 -16.74 11.51
C SER A 285 -18.24 -17.57 12.74
N GLY A 286 -18.25 -16.95 13.92
CA GLY A 286 -18.73 -17.60 15.16
C GLY A 286 -20.21 -18.01 15.06
N SER A 287 -21.03 -17.25 14.33
CA SER A 287 -22.45 -17.59 14.12
C SER A 287 -22.67 -18.73 13.12
N ILE A 288 -21.82 -18.88 12.11
CA ILE A 288 -21.93 -19.88 11.04
C ILE A 288 -21.51 -21.26 11.53
N ALA A 289 -20.49 -21.33 12.40
CA ALA A 289 -19.97 -22.62 12.90
C ALA A 289 -21.02 -23.52 13.59
N LEU A 290 -22.12 -22.95 14.06
CA LEU A 290 -23.25 -23.66 14.68
C LEU A 290 -24.35 -24.05 13.69
N ALA A 291 -24.33 -23.55 12.45
CA ALA A 291 -25.37 -23.89 11.47
C ALA A 291 -25.23 -25.32 10.96
N ASP A 292 -24.01 -25.85 10.95
CA ASP A 292 -23.62 -27.13 10.35
C ASP A 292 -23.94 -28.36 11.24
N HIS A 293 -24.36 -28.17 12.50
CA HIS A 293 -24.66 -29.25 13.44
C HIS A 293 -26.12 -29.73 13.39
N ARG A 294 -26.90 -29.34 12.37
CA ARG A 294 -28.32 -29.71 12.20
C ARG A 294 -28.60 -30.64 11.02
N SER A 295 -27.57 -31.07 10.28
CA SER A 295 -27.69 -32.09 9.24
C SER A 295 -27.41 -33.51 9.76
#